data_2f9f9009d2a7d10d3fb97cf2be6d5d25
#
_entry.id   2f9f9009d2a7d10d3fb97cf2be6d5d25
#
_cell.length_a   1.000
_cell.length_b   1.000
_cell.length_c   1.000
_cell.angle_alpha   90.00
_cell.angle_beta   90.00
_cell.angle_gamma   90.00
#
_symmetry.space_group_name_H-M   'P 1'
#
loop_
_entity.id
_entity.type
_entity.pdbx_description
1 polymer ?
#
loop_
_entity_poly.entity_id
_entity_poly.type
_entity_poly.pdbx_seq_one_letter_code
_entity_poly.pdbx_strand_id
1 'polypeptide(L)' 'MMNNVGYNGLLGLLVLIGDIWAIINISQSSASNEQKLIWIVAVVLLPVLGLILWYFLGPRGSRA' A
#
# COMPACT_ATOMS: atom_id res chain seq x y z
N MET A 1 -20.31 19.32 1.95
CA MET A 1 -20.56 18.12 2.72
C MET A 1 -20.53 16.89 1.86
N MET A 2 -21.49 16.74 1.01
CA MET A 2 -21.50 15.63 0.08
C MET A 2 -20.26 15.60 -0.76
N ASN A 3 -19.80 16.79 -1.14
CA ASN A 3 -18.59 16.88 -1.95
C ASN A 3 -17.40 16.26 -1.25
N ASN A 4 -17.27 16.54 0.04
CA ASN A 4 -16.16 15.99 0.78
C ASN A 4 -16.22 14.47 0.81
N VAL A 5 -17.43 13.96 1.01
CA VAL A 5 -17.59 12.51 1.00
C VAL A 5 -17.28 11.97 -0.39
N GLY A 6 -17.75 12.67 -1.43
CA GLY A 6 -17.53 12.22 -2.78
C GLY A 6 -16.07 12.14 -3.16
N TYR A 7 -15.33 13.18 -2.83
CA TYR A 7 -13.91 13.19 -3.20
C TYR A 7 -13.04 12.52 -2.17
N ASN A 8 -13.14 12.97 -0.92
CA ASN A 8 -12.25 12.47 0.11
C ASN A 8 -12.56 11.03 0.44
N GLY A 9 -13.83 10.69 0.44
CA GLY A 9 -14.22 9.31 0.71
C GLY A 9 -13.72 8.37 -0.37
N LEU A 10 -13.83 8.80 -1.62
CA LEU A 10 -13.37 7.95 -2.72
C LEU A 10 -11.85 7.79 -2.68
N LEU A 11 -11.14 8.89 -2.45
CA LEU A 11 -9.69 8.80 -2.34
C LEU A 11 -9.27 7.90 -1.20
N GLY A 12 -9.92 8.05 -0.05
CA GLY A 12 -9.61 7.19 1.08
C GLY A 12 -9.87 5.74 0.78
N LEU A 13 -10.95 5.47 0.09
CA LEU A 13 -11.29 4.10 -0.28
C LEU A 13 -10.26 3.53 -1.23
N LEU A 14 -9.84 4.32 -2.21
CA LEU A 14 -8.83 3.87 -3.16
C LEU A 14 -7.51 3.59 -2.46
N VAL A 15 -7.13 4.44 -1.52
CA VAL A 15 -5.91 4.25 -0.77
C VAL A 15 -6.01 2.97 0.06
N LEU A 16 -7.16 2.73 0.68
CA LEU A 16 -7.36 1.50 1.45
C LEU A 16 -7.23 0.27 0.58
N ILE A 17 -7.89 0.29 -0.57
CA ILE A 17 -7.82 -0.84 -1.49
C ILE A 17 -6.38 -1.04 -1.95
N GLY A 18 -5.70 0.04 -2.30
CA GLY A 18 -4.31 -0.03 -2.71
C GLY A 18 -3.42 -0.57 -1.61
N ASP A 19 -3.67 -0.14 -0.37
CA ASP A 19 -2.88 -0.62 0.76
C ASP A 19 -3.06 -2.11 0.97
N ILE A 20 -4.29 -2.58 0.89
CA ILE A 20 -4.55 -4.01 1.05
C ILE A 20 -3.85 -4.79 -0.07
N TRP A 21 -3.97 -4.29 -1.28
CA TRP A 21 -3.31 -4.91 -2.41
C TRP A 21 -1.80 -4.94 -2.22
N ALA A 22 -1.24 -3.83 -1.77
CA ALA A 22 0.20 -3.76 -1.54
C ALA A 22 0.63 -4.73 -0.45
N ILE A 23 -0.14 -4.82 0.63
CA ILE A 23 0.20 -5.71 1.72
C ILE A 23 0.20 -7.16 1.24
N ILE A 24 -0.78 -7.52 0.45
CA ILE A 24 -0.85 -8.87 -0.09
C ILE A 24 0.37 -9.14 -0.97
N ASN A 25 0.70 -8.19 -1.84
CA ASN A 25 1.86 -8.37 -2.70
C ASN A 25 3.16 -8.45 -1.91
N ILE A 26 3.29 -7.60 -0.89
CA ILE A 26 4.49 -7.62 -0.07
C ILE A 26 4.62 -8.95 0.65
N SER A 27 3.55 -9.44 1.20
CA SER A 27 3.61 -10.68 1.96
C SER A 27 3.87 -11.88 1.07
N GLN A 28 3.52 -11.80 -0.20
CA GLN A 28 3.75 -12.89 -1.14
C GLN A 28 5.06 -12.74 -1.90
N SER A 29 5.79 -11.67 -1.67
CA SER A 29 7.05 -11.45 -2.37
C SER A 29 8.12 -12.34 -1.80
N SER A 30 9.24 -12.42 -2.52
CA SER A 30 10.39 -13.19 -2.05
C SER A 30 11.32 -12.37 -1.18
N ALA A 31 10.90 -11.18 -0.79
CA ALA A 31 11.70 -10.33 0.07
C ALA A 31 11.85 -10.97 1.44
N SER A 32 12.89 -10.57 2.16
CA SER A 32 13.11 -11.08 3.50
C SER A 32 12.01 -10.62 4.43
N ASN A 33 11.88 -11.30 5.56
CA ASN A 33 10.86 -10.93 6.54
C ASN A 33 11.05 -9.50 7.02
N GLU A 34 12.28 -9.09 7.19
CA GLU A 34 12.55 -7.72 7.61
C GLU A 34 12.04 -6.71 6.60
N GLN A 35 12.31 -6.97 5.34
CA GLN A 35 11.85 -6.06 4.29
C GLN A 35 10.34 -6.03 4.20
N LYS A 36 9.72 -7.18 4.31
CA LYS A 36 8.26 -7.25 4.31
C LYS A 36 7.69 -6.41 5.43
N LEU A 37 8.27 -6.56 6.61
CA LEU A 37 7.80 -5.84 7.79
C LEU A 37 7.95 -4.34 7.60
N ILE A 38 9.11 -3.91 7.12
CA ILE A 38 9.36 -2.50 6.91
C ILE A 38 8.37 -1.92 5.91
N TRP A 39 8.15 -2.62 4.81
CA TRP A 39 7.25 -2.12 3.79
C TRP A 39 5.81 -2.10 4.24
N ILE A 40 5.39 -3.13 4.97
CA ILE A 40 4.03 -3.17 5.48
C ILE A 40 3.81 -2.02 6.46
N VAL A 41 4.78 -1.79 7.34
CA VAL A 41 4.66 -0.68 8.28
C VAL A 41 4.62 0.65 7.54
N ALA A 42 5.46 0.80 6.52
CA ALA A 42 5.46 2.02 5.74
C ALA A 42 4.12 2.26 5.06
N VAL A 43 3.56 1.21 4.47
CA VAL A 43 2.29 1.33 3.76
C VAL A 43 1.16 1.63 4.74
N VAL A 44 1.21 1.08 5.94
CA VAL A 44 0.16 1.29 6.94
C VAL A 44 0.27 2.66 7.58
N LEU A 45 1.47 3.05 7.97
CA LEU A 45 1.66 4.33 8.66
C LEU A 45 1.60 5.51 7.70
N LEU A 46 2.13 5.34 6.51
CA LEU A 46 2.12 6.38 5.48
C LEU A 46 1.40 5.83 4.26
N PRO A 47 0.09 5.69 4.35
CA PRO A 47 -0.63 4.96 3.31
C PRO A 47 -0.44 5.53 1.91
N VAL A 48 -0.44 6.85 1.78
CA VAL A 48 -0.26 7.44 0.46
C VAL A 48 1.19 7.38 0.03
N LEU A 49 2.09 7.88 0.87
CA LEU A 49 3.50 7.90 0.53
C LEU A 49 4.06 6.48 0.46
N GLY A 50 3.68 5.65 1.41
CA GLY A 50 4.14 4.28 1.42
C GLY A 50 3.72 3.53 0.18
N LEU A 51 2.48 3.75 -0.25
CA LEU A 51 1.97 3.10 -1.44
C LEU A 51 2.73 3.53 -2.68
N ILE A 52 3.00 4.82 -2.80
CA ILE A 52 3.76 5.34 -3.93
C ILE A 52 5.18 4.77 -3.94
N LEU A 53 5.83 4.79 -2.80
CA LEU A 53 7.19 4.27 -2.70
C LEU A 53 7.21 2.78 -2.99
N TRP A 54 6.23 2.04 -2.44
CA TRP A 54 6.17 0.62 -2.70
C TRP A 54 5.96 0.34 -4.18
N TYR A 55 5.11 1.10 -4.81
CA TYR A 55 4.80 0.88 -6.21
C TYR A 55 6.05 0.97 -7.07
N PHE A 56 6.92 1.90 -6.76
CA PHE A 56 8.13 2.10 -7.55
C PHE A 56 9.30 1.27 -7.06
N LEU A 57 9.43 1.09 -5.75
CA LEU A 57 10.63 0.50 -5.18
C LEU A 57 10.37 -0.77 -4.39
N GLY A 58 9.13 -1.03 -4.03
CA GLY A 58 8.83 -2.09 -3.09
C GLY A 58 8.73 -3.46 -3.73
N PRO A 59 8.78 -4.49 -2.90
CA PRO A 59 8.70 -5.86 -3.38
C PRO A 59 7.29 -6.21 -3.82
N ARG A 60 7.19 -7.07 -4.81
CA ARG A 60 5.91 -7.54 -5.31
C ARG A 60 5.95 -9.05 -5.41
N GLY A 61 4.78 -9.64 -5.24
CA GLY A 61 4.69 -11.07 -5.21
C GLY A 61 4.77 -11.74 -6.56
N SER A 62 3.99 -11.26 -7.50
CA SER A 62 3.79 -12.03 -8.72
C SER A 62 4.99 -12.01 -9.64
N ARG A 63 5.63 -10.91 -9.75
CA ARG A 63 6.69 -10.83 -10.72
C ARG A 63 8.00 -11.02 -10.16
N ALA A 64 8.10 -10.57 -9.06
CA ALA A 64 9.38 -10.64 -8.37
C ALA A 64 10.54 -10.73 -9.25
#